data_9c2a2178efcd89168bf585a1411cffa7
#
_entry.id   9c2a2178efcd89168bf585a1411cffa7
#
_cell.length_a   1.000
_cell.length_b   1.000
_cell.length_c   1.000
_cell.angle_alpha   90.00
_cell.angle_beta   90.00
_cell.angle_gamma   90.00
#
_symmetry.space_group_name_H-M   'P 1'
#
loop_
_entity.id
_entity.type
_entity.pdbx_description
1 polymer ?
#
loop_
_entity_poly.entity_id
_entity_poly.type
_entity_poly.pdbx_seq_one_letter_code
_entity_poly.pdbx_strand_id
1 'polypeptide(L)'
;MATSTAATVEEYLKELPEDRAAVVSHVRDLVNASLPPGYVEGMLYGMITWMVPLEAYPETYNGKPLAYVSLAAQKNYYALYLMGVYADSGEEVRLREEWVARGTKLDMGKSCLRFTRVEDLHEDLVAGVIAAVPMDEYVEKAKAAHSGRR
;
A
#
# COMPACT_ATOMS: atom_id res chain seq x y z
N MET A 1 2.29 15.60 10.10
CA MET A 1 2.28 15.65 8.65
C MET A 1 3.39 14.79 8.10
N ALA A 2 3.03 13.88 7.25
CA ALA A 2 3.97 12.84 6.87
C ALA A 2 4.55 13.00 5.46
N THR A 3 4.27 14.09 4.79
CA THR A 3 4.84 14.31 3.47
C THR A 3 6.34 14.53 3.59
N SER A 4 7.13 13.71 2.92
CA SER A 4 8.57 13.74 2.99
C SER A 4 9.16 14.18 1.65
N THR A 5 10.33 14.79 1.70
CA THR A 5 11.11 15.11 0.50
C THR A 5 12.24 14.09 0.26
N ALA A 6 12.28 13.02 1.06
CA ALA A 6 13.29 11.98 0.92
C ALA A 6 13.24 11.37 -0.49
N ALA A 7 14.38 11.18 -1.09
CA ALA A 7 14.48 10.60 -2.42
C ALA A 7 14.51 9.07 -2.39
N THR A 8 14.89 8.48 -1.26
CA THR A 8 14.99 7.03 -1.12
C THR A 8 14.28 6.58 0.15
N VAL A 9 13.92 5.29 0.18
CA VAL A 9 13.29 4.67 1.34
C VAL A 9 14.21 4.76 2.57
N GLU A 10 15.51 4.55 2.37
CA GLU A 10 16.49 4.63 3.45
C GLU A 10 16.53 6.03 4.06
N GLU A 11 16.49 7.07 3.23
CA GLU A 11 16.43 8.45 3.72
C GLU A 11 15.15 8.71 4.50
N TYR A 12 14.03 8.20 3.99
CA TYR A 12 12.74 8.35 4.66
C TYR A 12 12.76 7.74 6.06
N LEU A 13 13.31 6.52 6.17
CA LEU A 13 13.40 5.85 7.47
C LEU A 13 14.29 6.61 8.44
N LYS A 14 15.35 7.26 7.96
CA LYS A 14 16.24 8.05 8.81
C LYS A 14 15.58 9.31 9.38
N GLU A 15 14.54 9.81 8.72
CA GLU A 15 13.79 10.97 9.20
C GLU A 15 12.91 10.64 10.40
N LEU A 16 12.61 9.38 10.62
CA LEU A 16 11.65 8.96 11.65
C LEU A 16 12.35 8.71 12.98
N PRO A 17 11.66 8.97 14.10
CA PRO A 17 12.14 8.49 15.39
C PRO A 17 12.37 6.99 15.35
N GLU A 18 13.31 6.49 16.15
CA GLU A 18 13.73 5.10 16.11
C GLU A 18 12.57 4.10 16.25
N ASP A 19 11.67 4.37 17.20
CA ASP A 19 10.51 3.48 17.44
C ASP A 19 9.57 3.45 16.24
N ARG A 20 9.37 4.59 15.59
CA ARG A 20 8.50 4.69 14.43
C ARG A 20 9.16 4.06 13.20
N ALA A 21 10.46 4.27 13.04
CA ALA A 21 11.23 3.63 11.97
C ALA A 21 11.15 2.10 12.07
N ALA A 22 11.16 1.57 13.29
CA ALA A 22 11.04 0.14 13.51
C ALA A 22 9.68 -0.41 13.04
N VAL A 23 8.59 0.30 13.33
CA VAL A 23 7.26 -0.09 12.89
C VAL A 23 7.16 -0.06 11.36
N VAL A 24 7.62 1.04 10.76
CA VAL A 24 7.58 1.18 9.30
C VAL A 24 8.42 0.09 8.62
N SER A 25 9.61 -0.19 9.17
CA SER A 25 10.49 -1.23 8.63
C SER A 25 9.84 -2.61 8.71
N HIS A 26 9.15 -2.90 9.80
CA HIS A 26 8.44 -4.17 9.97
C HIS A 26 7.34 -4.33 8.91
N VAL A 27 6.54 -3.30 8.70
CA VAL A 27 5.45 -3.34 7.71
C VAL A 27 6.02 -3.37 6.30
N ARG A 28 7.12 -2.65 6.05
CA ARG A 28 7.83 -2.71 4.78
C ARG A 28 8.24 -4.15 4.44
N ASP A 29 8.78 -4.86 5.42
CA ASP A 29 9.18 -6.25 5.23
C ASP A 29 7.97 -7.14 4.92
N LEU A 30 6.85 -6.90 5.59
CA LEU A 30 5.61 -7.61 5.33
C LEU A 30 5.15 -7.42 3.88
N VAL A 31 5.15 -6.19 3.40
CA VAL A 31 4.75 -5.88 2.02
C VAL A 31 5.68 -6.57 1.04
N ASN A 32 7.00 -6.44 1.24
CA ASN A 32 7.97 -7.06 0.34
C ASN A 32 7.85 -8.58 0.30
N ALA A 33 7.50 -9.20 1.42
CA ALA A 33 7.31 -10.65 1.48
C ALA A 33 6.04 -11.12 0.78
N SER A 34 5.06 -10.24 0.61
CA SER A 34 3.74 -10.59 0.07
C SER A 34 3.55 -10.15 -1.38
N LEU A 35 4.42 -9.31 -1.89
CA LEU A 35 4.25 -8.61 -3.16
C LEU A 35 4.40 -9.54 -4.36
N PRO A 36 3.44 -9.54 -5.31
CA PRO A 36 3.65 -10.26 -6.56
C PRO A 36 4.82 -9.69 -7.35
N PRO A 37 5.42 -10.49 -8.25
CA PRO A 37 6.56 -10.02 -9.05
C PRO A 37 6.21 -8.83 -9.94
N GLY A 38 7.19 -7.98 -10.19
CA GLY A 38 7.09 -6.87 -11.13
C GLY A 38 6.91 -5.50 -10.49
N TYR A 39 6.26 -5.44 -9.35
CA TYR A 39 6.13 -4.18 -8.62
C TYR A 39 7.49 -3.77 -8.05
N VAL A 40 7.77 -2.47 -8.05
CA VAL A 40 9.04 -1.94 -7.55
C VAL A 40 8.81 -0.98 -6.39
N GLU A 41 9.72 -0.97 -5.44
CA GLU A 41 9.67 -0.11 -4.26
C GLU A 41 10.42 1.19 -4.55
N GLY A 42 9.86 2.31 -4.08
CA GLY A 42 10.50 3.61 -4.17
C GLY A 42 9.72 4.65 -3.38
N MET A 43 10.07 5.91 -3.59
CA MET A 43 9.33 7.02 -2.98
C MET A 43 8.41 7.64 -4.02
N LEU A 44 7.16 7.88 -3.61
CA LEU A 44 6.17 8.52 -4.46
C LEU A 44 5.20 9.27 -3.55
N TYR A 45 4.92 10.51 -3.87
CA TYR A 45 4.02 11.37 -3.08
C TYR A 45 4.45 11.48 -1.60
N GLY A 46 5.74 11.41 -1.35
CA GLY A 46 6.28 11.53 0.01
C GLY A 46 6.11 10.29 0.87
N MET A 47 5.82 9.14 0.27
CA MET A 47 5.59 7.87 0.97
C MET A 47 6.39 6.75 0.35
N ILE A 48 6.69 5.71 1.15
CA ILE A 48 7.22 4.48 0.58
C ILE A 48 6.10 3.87 -0.27
N THR A 49 6.39 3.61 -1.54
CA THR A 49 5.37 3.12 -2.47
C THR A 49 5.90 1.95 -3.28
N TRP A 50 5.07 0.94 -3.42
CA TRP A 50 5.30 -0.18 -4.33
C TRP A 50 4.41 0.05 -5.53
N MET A 51 5.01 0.08 -6.72
CA MET A 51 4.35 0.63 -7.90
C MET A 51 4.63 -0.18 -9.14
N VAL A 52 3.78 0.02 -10.14
CA VAL A 52 4.03 -0.48 -11.49
C VAL A 52 5.01 0.49 -12.13
N PRO A 53 6.20 0.03 -12.55
CA PRO A 53 7.15 0.94 -13.19
C PRO A 53 6.59 1.48 -14.50
N LEU A 54 6.98 2.72 -14.86
CA LEU A 54 6.46 3.37 -16.07
C LEU A 54 6.74 2.58 -17.35
N GLU A 55 7.85 1.84 -17.41
CA GLU A 55 8.15 1.01 -18.58
C GLU A 55 7.13 -0.14 -18.77
N ALA A 56 6.46 -0.57 -17.67
CA ALA A 56 5.42 -1.59 -17.75
C ALA A 56 4.04 -0.99 -18.04
N TYR A 57 3.82 0.25 -17.63
CA TYR A 57 2.56 0.97 -17.87
C TYR A 57 2.84 2.46 -17.98
N PRO A 58 3.28 2.93 -19.16
CA PRO A 58 3.67 4.33 -19.34
C PRO A 58 2.52 5.31 -19.46
N GLU A 59 1.33 4.84 -19.83
CA GLU A 59 0.21 5.72 -20.15
C GLU A 59 -0.70 5.96 -18.94
N THR A 60 -0.08 6.28 -17.79
CA THR A 60 -0.85 6.64 -16.61
C THR A 60 -1.51 8.02 -16.81
N TYR A 61 -2.60 8.25 -16.10
CA TYR A 61 -3.35 9.49 -16.27
C TYR A 61 -2.57 10.74 -15.84
N ASN A 62 -1.59 10.60 -14.96
CA ASN A 62 -0.82 11.74 -14.44
C ASN A 62 0.67 11.68 -14.81
N GLY A 63 1.10 10.73 -15.63
CA GLY A 63 2.49 10.59 -16.03
C GLY A 63 3.41 10.01 -14.97
N LYS A 64 2.88 9.63 -13.81
CA LYS A 64 3.66 9.03 -12.72
C LYS A 64 3.38 7.53 -12.64
N PRO A 65 4.32 6.74 -12.05
CA PRO A 65 4.06 5.31 -11.89
C PRO A 65 2.76 5.03 -11.15
N LEU A 66 2.11 3.93 -11.48
CA LEU A 66 0.84 3.53 -10.87
C LEU A 66 1.11 2.90 -9.51
N ALA A 67 0.63 3.52 -8.44
CA ALA A 67 0.83 3.01 -7.08
C ALA A 67 -0.05 1.79 -6.81
N TYR A 68 0.51 0.78 -6.16
CA TYR A 68 -0.20 -0.41 -5.72
C TYR A 68 -0.37 -0.44 -4.20
N VAL A 69 0.72 -0.21 -3.47
CA VAL A 69 0.70 -0.11 -2.00
C VAL A 69 1.54 1.11 -1.62
N SER A 70 1.09 1.88 -0.63
CA SER A 70 1.88 2.96 -0.06
C SER A 70 1.86 2.88 1.45
N LEU A 71 2.96 3.27 2.10
CA LEU A 71 3.12 3.20 3.54
C LEU A 71 3.71 4.50 4.04
N ALA A 72 3.09 5.09 5.05
CA ALA A 72 3.56 6.34 5.63
C ALA A 72 3.35 6.38 7.14
N ALA A 73 4.28 7.03 7.84
CA ALA A 73 4.13 7.39 9.23
C ALA A 73 3.48 8.76 9.29
N GLN A 74 2.25 8.83 9.74
CA GLN A 74 1.53 10.09 9.91
C GLN A 74 1.75 10.61 11.33
N LYS A 75 1.18 11.78 11.64
CA LYS A 75 1.42 12.42 12.94
C LYS A 75 1.01 11.52 14.11
N ASN A 76 -0.19 10.96 14.05
CA ASN A 76 -0.77 10.20 15.17
C ASN A 76 -1.04 8.74 14.85
N TYR A 77 -0.66 8.26 13.67
CA TYR A 77 -0.94 6.90 13.23
C TYR A 77 -0.04 6.55 12.05
N TYR A 78 -0.12 5.31 11.62
CA TYR A 78 0.51 4.86 10.37
C TYR A 78 -0.60 4.61 9.34
N ALA A 79 -0.30 4.86 8.09
CA ALA A 79 -1.24 4.64 7.00
C ALA A 79 -0.66 3.64 6.00
N LEU A 80 -1.44 2.63 5.68
CA LEU A 80 -1.11 1.65 4.65
C LEU A 80 -2.21 1.73 3.59
N TYR A 81 -1.83 2.18 2.40
CA TYR A 81 -2.77 2.32 1.28
C TYR A 81 -2.73 1.05 0.46
N LEU A 82 -3.87 0.35 0.41
CA LEU A 82 -4.00 -0.93 -0.28
C LEU A 82 -4.82 -0.70 -1.56
N MET A 83 -4.16 -0.24 -2.60
CA MET A 83 -4.84 0.13 -3.84
C MET A 83 -5.41 -1.08 -4.59
N GLY A 84 -4.90 -2.28 -4.30
CA GLY A 84 -5.41 -3.51 -4.89
C GLY A 84 -6.86 -3.79 -4.58
N VAL A 85 -7.44 -3.17 -3.53
CA VAL A 85 -8.86 -3.35 -3.21
C VAL A 85 -9.75 -2.89 -4.36
N TYR A 86 -9.27 -1.99 -5.20
CA TYR A 86 -10.03 -1.53 -6.36
C TYR A 86 -10.02 -2.51 -7.54
N ALA A 87 -9.22 -3.56 -7.44
CA ALA A 87 -9.14 -4.55 -8.50
C ALA A 87 -10.26 -5.60 -8.45
N ASP A 88 -11.17 -5.45 -7.50
CA ASP A 88 -12.35 -6.31 -7.37
C ASP A 88 -12.00 -7.79 -7.28
N SER A 89 -11.04 -8.10 -6.41
CA SER A 89 -10.58 -9.47 -6.22
C SER A 89 -11.39 -10.24 -5.16
N GLY A 90 -12.29 -9.55 -4.46
CA GLY A 90 -13.00 -10.11 -3.31
C GLY A 90 -12.21 -10.02 -2.02
N GLU A 91 -10.95 -9.67 -2.10
CA GLU A 91 -10.08 -9.63 -0.92
C GLU A 91 -10.44 -8.50 0.04
N GLU A 92 -11.01 -7.40 -0.46
CA GLU A 92 -11.45 -6.32 0.41
C GLU A 92 -12.58 -6.77 1.35
N VAL A 93 -13.57 -7.47 0.79
CA VAL A 93 -14.69 -7.97 1.58
C VAL A 93 -14.20 -8.95 2.63
N ARG A 94 -13.33 -9.87 2.23
CA ARG A 94 -12.74 -10.86 3.12
C ARG A 94 -11.95 -10.17 4.24
N LEU A 95 -11.14 -9.17 3.90
CA LEU A 95 -10.36 -8.40 4.87
C LEU A 95 -11.26 -7.77 5.93
N ARG A 96 -12.31 -7.08 5.51
CA ARG A 96 -13.22 -6.38 6.40
C ARG A 96 -14.00 -7.35 7.30
N GLU A 97 -14.53 -8.41 6.71
CA GLU A 97 -15.32 -9.38 7.45
C GLU A 97 -14.50 -10.14 8.48
N GLU A 98 -13.32 -10.63 8.09
CA GLU A 98 -12.46 -11.38 8.99
C GLU A 98 -11.85 -10.51 10.08
N TRP A 99 -11.53 -9.27 9.76
CA TRP A 99 -10.97 -8.34 10.74
C TRP A 99 -11.95 -8.13 11.88
N VAL A 100 -13.21 -7.84 11.55
CA VAL A 100 -14.27 -7.62 12.54
C VAL A 100 -14.56 -8.93 13.30
N ALA A 101 -14.55 -10.06 12.60
CA ALA A 101 -14.80 -11.36 13.22
C ALA A 101 -13.76 -11.72 14.28
N ARG A 102 -12.56 -11.16 14.20
CA ARG A 102 -11.52 -11.38 15.21
C ARG A 102 -11.68 -10.48 16.42
N GLY A 103 -12.72 -9.67 16.46
CA GLY A 103 -13.03 -8.84 17.60
C GLY A 103 -12.25 -7.54 17.69
N THR A 104 -11.58 -7.13 16.61
CA THR A 104 -10.81 -5.90 16.58
C THR A 104 -11.46 -4.88 15.65
N LYS A 105 -11.26 -3.61 15.98
CA LYS A 105 -11.79 -2.52 15.17
C LYS A 105 -10.94 -2.33 13.92
N LEU A 106 -11.60 -2.21 12.79
CA LEU A 106 -10.93 -1.89 11.52
C LEU A 106 -11.08 -0.40 11.25
N ASP A 107 -9.96 0.31 11.20
CA ASP A 107 -9.95 1.72 10.83
C ASP A 107 -9.48 1.83 9.38
N MET A 108 -10.42 1.76 8.46
CA MET A 108 -10.10 1.76 7.03
C MET A 108 -11.13 2.58 6.26
N GLY A 109 -10.64 3.56 5.49
CA GLY A 109 -11.43 4.27 4.50
C GLY A 109 -11.56 3.43 3.23
N LYS A 110 -11.50 4.07 2.07
CA LYS A 110 -11.63 3.33 0.80
C LYS A 110 -10.47 2.36 0.58
N SER A 111 -9.24 2.85 0.74
CA SER A 111 -8.04 2.03 0.58
C SER A 111 -7.02 2.26 1.68
N CYS A 112 -7.26 3.26 2.54
CA CYS A 112 -6.30 3.66 3.58
C CYS A 112 -6.61 2.94 4.88
N LEU A 113 -5.76 1.98 5.23
CA LEU A 113 -5.83 1.27 6.50
C LEU A 113 -4.95 2.02 7.50
N ARG A 114 -5.54 2.48 8.60
CA ARG A 114 -4.83 3.22 9.65
C ARG A 114 -4.64 2.34 10.88
N PHE A 115 -3.47 2.46 11.50
CA PHE A 115 -3.16 1.71 12.71
C PHE A 115 -2.16 2.51 13.54
N THR A 116 -2.15 2.28 14.84
CA THR A 116 -1.23 2.96 15.76
C THR A 116 -0.14 2.04 16.29
N ARG A 117 -0.39 0.73 16.28
CA ARG A 117 0.59 -0.27 16.73
C ARG A 117 0.60 -1.43 15.74
N VAL A 118 1.77 -2.02 15.56
CA VAL A 118 1.91 -3.17 14.68
C VAL A 118 1.05 -4.35 15.14
N GLU A 119 0.85 -4.47 16.45
CA GLU A 119 0.02 -5.52 17.02
C GLU A 119 -1.45 -5.43 16.60
N ASP A 120 -1.87 -4.25 16.17
CA ASP A 120 -3.24 -4.04 15.71
C ASP A 120 -3.46 -4.50 14.27
N LEU A 121 -2.38 -4.82 13.54
CA LEU A 121 -2.49 -5.33 12.17
C LEU A 121 -2.66 -6.85 12.19
N HIS A 122 -3.66 -7.32 11.48
CA HIS A 122 -3.78 -8.74 11.17
C HIS A 122 -2.96 -8.99 9.92
N GLU A 123 -1.68 -9.31 10.09
CA GLU A 123 -0.71 -9.34 9.00
C GLU A 123 -1.06 -10.36 7.91
N ASP A 124 -1.64 -11.48 8.29
CA ASP A 124 -2.09 -12.48 7.32
C ASP A 124 -3.16 -11.95 6.39
N LEU A 125 -4.08 -11.15 6.92
CA LEU A 125 -5.14 -10.55 6.10
C LEU A 125 -4.58 -9.48 5.17
N VAL A 126 -3.67 -8.64 5.68
CA VAL A 126 -3.01 -7.62 4.88
C VAL A 126 -2.18 -8.28 3.77
N ALA A 127 -1.42 -9.32 4.12
CA ALA A 127 -0.62 -10.07 3.15
C ALA A 127 -1.49 -10.66 2.04
N GLY A 128 -2.68 -11.17 2.39
CA GLY A 128 -3.61 -11.72 1.42
C GLY A 128 -4.07 -10.70 0.39
N VAL A 129 -4.38 -9.48 0.85
CA VAL A 129 -4.79 -8.40 -0.07
C VAL A 129 -3.62 -8.01 -0.99
N ILE A 130 -2.42 -7.88 -0.44
CA ILE A 130 -1.26 -7.48 -1.22
C ILE A 130 -0.91 -8.55 -2.27
N ALA A 131 -1.00 -9.81 -1.90
CA ALA A 131 -0.65 -10.91 -2.79
C ALA A 131 -1.71 -11.22 -3.85
N ALA A 132 -2.91 -10.67 -3.71
CA ALA A 132 -4.07 -11.09 -4.49
C ALA A 132 -4.05 -10.62 -5.94
N VAL A 133 -3.32 -9.55 -6.28
CA VAL A 133 -3.43 -8.94 -7.61
C VAL A 133 -2.06 -8.90 -8.30
N PRO A 134 -1.80 -9.82 -9.23
CA PRO A 134 -0.59 -9.75 -10.04
C PRO A 134 -0.50 -8.43 -10.81
N MET A 135 0.71 -7.99 -11.10
CA MET A 135 0.94 -6.69 -11.72
C MET A 135 0.20 -6.53 -13.05
N ASP A 136 0.23 -7.55 -13.92
CA ASP A 136 -0.43 -7.48 -15.21
C ASP A 136 -1.95 -7.34 -15.06
N GLU A 137 -2.54 -8.04 -14.11
CA GLU A 137 -3.97 -7.93 -13.81
C GLU A 137 -4.31 -6.54 -13.30
N TYR A 138 -3.48 -5.99 -12.41
CA TYR A 138 -3.68 -4.65 -11.87
C TYR A 138 -3.61 -3.59 -12.98
N VAL A 139 -2.65 -3.73 -13.89
CA VAL A 139 -2.51 -2.83 -15.03
C VAL A 139 -3.76 -2.88 -15.91
N GLU A 140 -4.29 -4.07 -16.18
CA GLU A 140 -5.50 -4.20 -17.01
C GLU A 140 -6.71 -3.55 -16.32
N LYS A 141 -6.82 -3.69 -15.01
CA LYS A 141 -7.89 -3.04 -14.25
C LYS A 141 -7.75 -1.50 -14.29
N ALA A 142 -6.52 -1.01 -14.20
CA ALA A 142 -6.25 0.43 -14.29
C ALA A 142 -6.59 0.97 -15.68
N LYS A 143 -6.25 0.25 -16.73
CA LYS A 143 -6.59 0.64 -18.10
C LYS A 143 -8.10 0.70 -18.30
N ALA A 144 -8.82 -0.29 -17.79
CA ALA A 144 -10.26 -0.33 -17.91
C ALA A 144 -10.91 0.86 -17.19
N ALA A 145 -10.43 1.19 -15.98
CA ALA A 145 -10.94 2.31 -15.21
C ALA A 145 -10.64 3.64 -15.92
N HIS A 146 -9.45 3.78 -16.50
CA HIS A 146 -9.07 4.99 -17.23
C HIS A 146 -9.94 5.17 -18.48
N SER A 147 -10.14 4.10 -19.23
CA SER A 147 -11.00 4.13 -20.43
C SER A 147 -12.43 4.51 -20.07
N GLY A 148 -12.94 4.01 -18.96
CA GLY A 148 -14.31 4.28 -18.51
C GLY A 148 -14.56 5.71 -18.06
N ARG A 149 -13.52 6.52 -17.93
CA ARG A 149 -13.63 7.91 -17.47
C ARG A 149 -13.84 8.92 -18.60
N ARG A 150 -13.85 8.45 -19.82
CA ARG A 150 -14.00 9.33 -20.98
C ARG A 150 -15.45 9.71 -21.25
#